data_c943c638c3c207abecd27cc780bf16d7
#
_entry.id   c943c638c3c207abecd27cc780bf16d7
#
_cell.length_a   1.000
_cell.length_b   1.000
_cell.length_c   1.000
_cell.angle_alpha   90.00
_cell.angle_beta   90.00
_cell.angle_gamma   90.00
#
_symmetry.space_group_name_H-M   'P 1'
#
loop_
_entity.id
_entity.type
_entity.pdbx_description
1 polymer ?
#
loop_
_entity_poly.entity_id
_entity_poly.type
_entity_poly.pdbx_seq_one_letter_code
_entity_poly.pdbx_strand_id
1 'polypeptide(L)' 'MLVLSRKRNESVIINDNIVVTVIDVRGDKVRIGIEAPQDISVHRQEVLEAILREKLKFSENPSEESSGSVVN' A
#
# COMPACT_ATOMS: atom_id res chain seq x y z
N MET A 1 9.70 -6.72 14.83
CA MET A 1 8.73 -5.85 14.15
C MET A 1 8.53 -4.58 14.96
N LEU A 2 8.38 -3.47 14.32
CA LEU A 2 8.10 -2.22 15.01
C LEU A 2 6.59 -2.04 15.10
N VAL A 3 6.09 -1.80 16.30
CA VAL A 3 4.68 -1.57 16.52
C VAL A 3 4.54 -0.21 17.18
N LEU A 4 3.65 0.62 16.66
CA LEU A 4 3.47 1.93 17.21
C LEU A 4 2.03 2.38 17.03
N SER A 5 1.66 3.43 17.71
CA SER A 5 0.32 3.98 17.62
C SER A 5 0.37 5.38 17.03
N ARG A 6 -0.60 5.67 16.18
CA ARG A 6 -0.70 7.01 15.63
C ARG A 6 -2.15 7.47 15.67
N LYS A 7 -2.34 8.75 15.82
CA LYS A 7 -3.67 9.33 15.81
C LYS A 7 -3.99 9.84 14.41
N ARG A 8 -5.21 10.27 14.23
CA ARG A 8 -5.62 10.82 12.96
C ARG A 8 -4.69 11.95 12.55
N ASN A 9 -4.34 11.98 11.31
CA ASN A 9 -3.46 12.98 10.69
C ASN A 9 -2.01 12.90 11.17
N GLU A 10 -1.63 11.84 11.84
CA GLU A 10 -0.23 11.63 12.21
C GLU A 10 0.40 10.65 11.25
N SER A 11 1.69 10.76 11.07
CA SER A 11 2.38 10.00 10.05
C SER A 11 3.53 9.20 10.61
N VAL A 12 3.96 8.24 9.84
CA VAL A 12 5.16 7.45 10.10
C VAL A 12 6.02 7.54 8.86
N ILE A 13 7.30 7.76 9.04
CA ILE A 13 8.24 7.86 7.92
C ILE A 13 9.02 6.57 7.83
N ILE A 14 9.08 6.00 6.65
CA ILE A 14 9.82 4.79 6.39
C ILE A 14 10.87 5.10 5.34
N ASN A 15 12.11 4.79 5.67
CA ASN A 15 13.21 4.95 4.71
C ASN A 15 13.32 6.37 4.16
N ASP A 16 12.97 7.34 4.98
CA ASP A 16 13.11 8.76 4.64
C ASP A 16 12.28 9.22 3.47
N ASN A 17 11.71 8.36 2.69
CA ASN A 17 10.98 8.78 1.50
C ASN A 17 9.60 8.15 1.38
N ILE A 18 9.17 7.40 2.35
CA ILE A 18 7.83 6.82 2.34
C ILE A 18 7.10 7.37 3.56
N VAL A 19 5.95 7.97 3.33
CA VAL A 19 5.17 8.57 4.39
C VAL A 19 3.86 7.83 4.49
N VAL A 20 3.54 7.33 5.67
CA VAL A 20 2.29 6.64 5.93
C VAL A 20 1.52 7.50 6.91
N THR A 21 0.33 7.91 6.53
CA THR A 21 -0.46 8.84 7.33
C THR A 21 -1.80 8.21 7.65
N VAL A 22 -2.25 8.37 8.89
CA VAL A 22 -3.58 7.94 9.28
C VAL A 22 -4.54 9.03 8.88
N ILE A 23 -5.35 8.77 7.87
CA ILE A 23 -6.26 9.79 7.36
C ILE A 23 -7.51 9.85 8.21
N ASP A 24 -8.06 8.72 8.59
CA ASP A 24 -9.31 8.70 9.31
C ASP A 24 -9.41 7.38 10.07
N VAL A 25 -10.16 7.40 11.15
CA VAL A 25 -10.40 6.21 11.94
C VAL A 25 -11.89 6.12 12.17
N ARG A 26 -12.50 5.02 11.75
CA ARG A 26 -13.92 4.83 11.89
C ARG A 26 -14.18 3.44 12.41
N GLY A 27 -14.55 3.36 13.69
CA GLY A 27 -14.83 2.08 14.28
C GLY A 27 -13.63 1.18 14.19
N ASP A 28 -13.79 0.05 13.53
CA ASP A 28 -12.69 -0.88 13.37
C ASP A 28 -11.98 -0.74 12.03
N LYS A 29 -12.23 0.35 11.31
CA LYS A 29 -11.58 0.58 10.05
C LYS A 29 -10.71 1.81 10.12
N VAL A 30 -9.59 1.76 9.46
CA VAL A 30 -8.65 2.87 9.43
C VAL A 30 -8.32 3.17 7.99
N ARG A 31 -8.40 4.44 7.62
CA ARG A 31 -7.98 4.86 6.29
C ARG A 31 -6.55 5.34 6.38
N ILE A 32 -5.71 4.83 5.52
CA ILE A 32 -4.30 5.13 5.53
C ILE A 32 -3.88 5.67 4.18
N GLY A 33 -3.20 6.81 4.19
CA GLY A 33 -2.62 7.36 2.98
C GLY A 33 -1.14 7.06 2.96
N ILE A 34 -0.64 6.71 1.80
CA ILE A 34 0.75 6.35 1.65
C ILE A 34 1.34 7.14 0.49
N GLU A 35 2.43 7.83 0.76
CA GLU A 35 3.19 8.52 -0.27
C GLU A 35 4.52 7.83 -0.43
N ALA A 36 4.88 7.51 -1.66
CA ALA A 36 6.14 6.83 -1.94
C ALA A 36 6.64 7.25 -3.31
N PRO A 37 7.92 7.09 -3.57
CA PRO A 37 8.46 7.39 -4.90
C PRO A 37 7.84 6.48 -5.95
N GLN A 38 7.92 6.93 -7.19
CA GLN A 38 7.27 6.20 -8.26
C GLN A 38 7.86 4.82 -8.49
N ASP A 39 9.10 4.61 -8.14
CA ASP A 39 9.70 3.32 -8.35
C ASP A 39 9.38 2.33 -7.25
N ILE A 40 8.57 2.72 -6.27
CA ILE A 40 8.15 1.81 -5.22
C ILE A 40 6.67 1.58 -5.38
N SER A 41 6.28 0.33 -5.58
CA SER A 41 4.88 0.02 -5.73
C SER A 41 4.24 -0.14 -4.36
N VAL A 42 3.00 0.28 -4.25
CA VAL A 42 2.26 0.22 -3.00
C VAL A 42 0.96 -0.50 -3.27
N HIS A 43 0.74 -1.59 -2.57
CA HIS A 43 -0.46 -2.39 -2.77
C HIS A 43 -1.00 -2.84 -1.43
N ARG A 44 -2.29 -3.00 -1.35
CA ARG A 44 -2.86 -3.72 -0.21
C ARG A 44 -2.45 -5.17 -0.32
N GLN A 45 -2.39 -5.84 0.79
CA GLN A 45 -1.88 -7.20 0.80
C GLN A 45 -2.68 -8.12 -0.12
N GLU A 46 -3.98 -8.04 -0.06
CA GLU A 46 -4.78 -8.93 -0.88
C GLU A 46 -4.63 -8.64 -2.38
N VAL A 47 -4.37 -7.38 -2.73
CA VAL A 47 -4.15 -7.04 -4.12
C VAL A 47 -2.81 -7.58 -4.59
N LEU A 48 -1.79 -7.46 -3.78
CA LEU A 48 -0.48 -7.97 -4.15
C LEU A 48 -0.51 -9.48 -4.33
N GLU A 49 -1.20 -10.17 -3.46
CA GLU A 49 -1.29 -11.61 -3.59
C GLU A 49 -1.97 -12.00 -4.89
N ALA A 50 -2.99 -11.27 -5.30
CA ALA A 50 -3.63 -11.57 -6.55
C ALA A 50 -2.70 -11.33 -7.74
N ILE A 51 -1.95 -10.24 -7.70
CA ILE A 51 -1.02 -9.94 -8.76
C ILE A 51 0.05 -11.03 -8.85
N LEU A 52 0.60 -11.44 -7.74
CA LEU A 52 1.62 -12.48 -7.76
C LEU A 52 1.06 -13.80 -8.26
N ARG A 53 -0.16 -14.12 -7.89
CA ARG A 53 -0.77 -15.36 -8.35
C ARG A 53 -0.94 -15.34 -9.86
N GLU A 54 -1.35 -14.22 -10.40
CA GLU A 54 -1.48 -14.12 -11.84
C GLU A 54 -0.15 -14.18 -12.54
N LYS A 55 0.87 -13.56 -11.98
CA LYS A 55 2.17 -13.66 -12.61
C LYS A 55 2.70 -15.06 -12.63
N LEU A 56 2.44 -15.81 -11.59
CA LEU A 56 2.88 -17.19 -11.61
C LEU A 56 2.13 -18.01 -12.64
N LYS A 57 0.91 -17.65 -12.95
CA LYS A 57 0.19 -18.39 -13.93
C LYS A 57 0.50 -17.99 -15.34
N PHE A 58 0.58 -16.70 -15.59
CA PHE A 58 0.75 -16.25 -16.95
C PHE A 58 1.88 -15.34 -16.95
N SER A 59 2.97 -15.70 -17.09
CA SER A 59 4.09 -14.85 -16.95
C SER A 59 4.09 -13.67 -17.84
N GLU A 60 3.25 -13.59 -18.78
CA GLU A 60 3.41 -12.53 -19.70
C GLU A 60 2.47 -11.39 -19.48
N ASN A 61 1.83 -11.24 -18.46
CA ASN A 61 0.83 -10.26 -18.36
C ASN A 61 1.10 -9.22 -17.36
N PRO A 62 2.11 -8.48 -17.47
CA PRO A 62 2.51 -7.60 -16.42
C PRO A 62 1.85 -6.26 -16.41
N SER A 63 1.32 -5.91 -17.48
CA SER A 63 1.01 -4.52 -17.57
C SER A 63 -0.10 -4.11 -16.68
N GLU A 64 -1.03 -4.89 -16.55
CA GLU A 64 -2.12 -4.39 -15.92
C GLU A 64 -2.00 -4.21 -14.51
N GLU A 65 -1.10 -4.86 -13.91
CA GLU A 65 -1.07 -4.73 -12.53
C GLU A 65 -0.83 -3.35 -12.08
N SER A 66 -0.20 -2.61 -12.83
CA SER A 66 0.13 -1.33 -12.36
C SER A 66 -1.07 -0.52 -12.08
N SER A 67 -2.05 -0.68 -12.86
CA SER A 67 -3.11 0.18 -12.71
C SER A 67 -3.89 -0.08 -11.50
N GLY A 68 -4.05 -1.27 -11.19
CA GLY A 68 -4.92 -1.48 -10.14
C GLY A 68 -4.47 -1.01 -8.87
N SER A 69 -3.29 -0.87 -8.79
CA SER A 69 -2.80 -0.65 -7.57
C SER A 69 -3.25 0.53 -6.90
N VAL A 70 -3.41 1.43 -7.55
CA VAL A 70 -3.51 2.50 -6.93
C VAL A 70 -4.54 2.74 -6.14
N VAL A 71 -5.25 2.47 -6.20
CA VAL A 71 -6.21 2.85 -5.56
C VAL A 71 -6.50 2.74 -4.47
N ASN A 72 -6.74 3.08 -3.89
CA ASN A 72 -7.08 3.01 -2.78
C ASN A 72 -8.04 2.90 -2.33
#